data_24ff3c6d621bbc54dee4caba8a80a461
#
_entry.id   24ff3c6d621bbc54dee4caba8a80a461
#
_cell.length_a   1.000
_cell.length_b   1.000
_cell.length_c   1.000
_cell.angle_alpha   90.00
_cell.angle_beta   90.00
_cell.angle_gamma   90.00
#
_symmetry.space_group_name_H-M   'P 1'
#
loop_
_entity.id
_entity.type
_entity.pdbx_description
1 polymer ?
#
loop_
_entity_poly.entity_id
_entity_poly.type
_entity_poly.pdbx_seq_one_letter_code
_entity_poly.pdbx_strand_id
1 'polypeptide(L)'
;MSGHPCESEIDWVLVLAPFRKDADYIAALLREQRVEVVALRGSEDVAHHLAMSPGVIVIAHEALNPQIVASISELLAGQPDWSEVPILVLLERAASIAKIRTQLERAWSGSRLLFHTRPIAQLELVNSIQSNLLVRLRQRQVRDAIDRERELRLELNHRIKNILASVSSIFQMTQRGATTLEGLSSEFKGRLQALSDVHSAVFEAGGEDVFLSSVVELTVAPYNTRTKRRINVRGPEIAVGRDAATTIALCLHELITNAVKYGALSNGEGSVDIVWDVCETDEPVFTLDWAESDGPEVSVPSRQGYGTRYVRSALGSLCGSTPEISFAPGGFRCHVSGPLRRLATW
;
A
#
# COMPACT_ATOMS: atom_id res chain seq x y z
N MET A 1 -3.91 -8.58 11.95
CA MET A 1 -2.71 -9.46 11.95
C MET A 1 -3.04 -10.66 11.09
N SER A 2 -2.84 -10.53 9.79
CA SER A 2 -2.99 -11.62 8.82
C SER A 2 -1.57 -12.12 8.55
N GLY A 3 -1.21 -13.26 9.18
CA GLY A 3 0.06 -13.91 8.93
C GLY A 3 0.13 -14.32 7.46
N HIS A 4 1.09 -13.75 6.73
CA HIS A 4 1.49 -14.31 5.45
C HIS A 4 2.01 -15.72 5.69
N PRO A 5 1.54 -16.74 4.94
CA PRO A 5 2.13 -18.05 5.02
C PRO A 5 3.60 -17.99 4.61
N CYS A 6 4.43 -18.69 5.36
CA CYS A 6 5.89 -18.71 5.23
C CYS A 6 6.32 -19.04 3.78
N GLU A 7 7.29 -18.32 3.24
CA GLU A 7 7.82 -18.45 1.87
C GLU A 7 8.40 -19.83 1.51
N SER A 8 8.46 -20.76 2.47
CA SER A 8 9.07 -22.10 2.33
C SER A 8 8.12 -23.22 1.90
N GLU A 9 6.83 -22.96 1.70
CA GLU A 9 5.82 -24.04 1.63
C GLU A 9 5.78 -24.84 0.32
N ILE A 10 6.47 -24.46 -0.75
CA ILE A 10 6.49 -25.25 -2.01
C ILE A 10 7.89 -25.67 -2.45
N ASP A 11 8.89 -25.47 -1.63
CA ASP A 11 10.31 -25.74 -1.95
C ASP A 11 10.71 -27.17 -1.58
N TRP A 12 9.78 -27.97 -1.16
CA TRP A 12 10.03 -29.32 -0.68
C TRP A 12 9.31 -30.40 -1.51
N VAL A 13 9.80 -31.61 -1.40
CA VAL A 13 9.33 -32.77 -2.15
C VAL A 13 8.71 -33.78 -1.21
N LEU A 14 7.48 -34.21 -1.51
CA LEU A 14 6.84 -35.36 -0.85
C LEU A 14 7.14 -36.65 -1.60
N VAL A 15 7.77 -37.60 -0.93
CA VAL A 15 8.07 -38.94 -1.48
C VAL A 15 7.18 -39.96 -0.83
N LEU A 16 6.37 -40.66 -1.63
CA LEU A 16 5.48 -41.73 -1.20
C LEU A 16 5.99 -43.06 -1.77
N ALA A 17 6.71 -43.85 -0.95
CA ALA A 17 7.26 -45.14 -1.35
C ALA A 17 7.15 -46.13 -0.21
N PRO A 18 6.42 -47.27 -0.41
CA PRO A 18 6.18 -48.25 0.67
C PRO A 18 7.43 -49.02 1.07
N PHE A 19 8.41 -49.17 0.17
CA PHE A 19 9.65 -49.85 0.45
C PHE A 19 10.68 -48.91 1.05
N ARG A 20 11.21 -49.27 2.22
CA ARG A 20 12.18 -48.45 2.99
C ARG A 20 13.39 -48.06 2.14
N LYS A 21 13.95 -49.00 1.38
CA LYS A 21 15.14 -48.76 0.55
C LYS A 21 14.91 -47.69 -0.51
N ASP A 22 13.71 -47.64 -1.13
CA ASP A 22 13.38 -46.69 -2.18
C ASP A 22 13.14 -45.28 -1.58
N ALA A 23 12.36 -45.21 -0.49
CA ALA A 23 12.08 -43.97 0.19
C ALA A 23 13.36 -43.30 0.74
N ASP A 24 14.18 -44.08 1.45
CA ASP A 24 15.42 -43.62 2.06
C ASP A 24 16.46 -43.19 0.98
N TYR A 25 16.52 -43.98 -0.13
CA TYR A 25 17.42 -43.68 -1.25
C TYR A 25 17.04 -42.36 -1.95
N ILE A 26 15.79 -42.17 -2.31
CA ILE A 26 15.31 -40.95 -2.96
C ILE A 26 15.51 -39.74 -2.03
N ALA A 27 15.18 -39.91 -0.75
CA ALA A 27 15.36 -38.86 0.23
C ALA A 27 16.83 -38.47 0.43
N ALA A 28 17.75 -39.47 0.50
CA ALA A 28 19.18 -39.17 0.61
C ALA A 28 19.69 -38.42 -0.62
N LEU A 29 19.32 -38.90 -1.82
CA LEU A 29 19.72 -38.29 -3.08
C LEU A 29 19.26 -36.82 -3.20
N LEU A 30 18.02 -36.48 -2.78
CA LEU A 30 17.50 -35.12 -2.83
C LEU A 30 18.16 -34.23 -1.78
N ARG A 31 18.43 -34.76 -0.58
CA ARG A 31 19.14 -34.01 0.47
C ARG A 31 20.57 -33.65 0.07
N GLU A 32 21.28 -34.52 -0.64
CA GLU A 32 22.61 -34.22 -1.23
C GLU A 32 22.52 -32.98 -2.16
N GLN A 33 21.40 -32.81 -2.84
CA GLN A 33 21.14 -31.66 -3.72
C GLN A 33 20.51 -30.46 -3.00
N ARG A 34 20.47 -30.47 -1.66
CA ARG A 34 19.89 -29.40 -0.81
C ARG A 34 18.39 -29.18 -1.06
N VAL A 35 17.68 -30.21 -1.51
CA VAL A 35 16.22 -30.18 -1.65
C VAL A 35 15.62 -30.71 -0.35
N GLU A 36 14.69 -29.96 0.24
CA GLU A 36 13.94 -30.41 1.40
C GLU A 36 12.99 -31.55 0.99
N VAL A 37 12.96 -32.61 1.77
CA VAL A 37 12.21 -33.80 1.41
C VAL A 37 11.62 -34.51 2.62
N VAL A 38 10.34 -34.82 2.51
CA VAL A 38 9.61 -35.69 3.45
C VAL A 38 9.29 -36.99 2.73
N ALA A 39 9.73 -38.14 3.31
CA ALA A 39 9.51 -39.44 2.76
C ALA A 39 8.57 -40.29 3.67
N LEU A 40 7.42 -40.65 3.14
CA LEU A 40 6.41 -41.48 3.81
C LEU A 40 6.33 -42.86 3.24
N ARG A 41 6.10 -43.87 4.09
CA ARG A 41 6.06 -45.30 3.73
C ARG A 41 4.65 -45.86 3.73
N GLY A 42 3.72 -45.23 4.39
CA GLY A 42 2.32 -45.63 4.52
C GLY A 42 1.37 -44.51 4.17
N SER A 43 0.08 -44.77 4.39
CA SER A 43 -0.96 -43.75 4.20
C SER A 43 -1.15 -42.84 5.43
N GLU A 44 -0.49 -43.18 6.55
CA GLU A 44 -0.52 -42.35 7.76
C GLU A 44 0.15 -41.01 7.47
N ASP A 45 -0.41 -39.93 7.94
CA ASP A 45 0.08 -38.55 7.77
C ASP A 45 0.14 -37.99 6.33
N VAL A 46 -0.23 -38.78 5.29
CA VAL A 46 -0.20 -38.27 3.90
C VAL A 46 -1.10 -37.07 3.73
N ALA A 47 -2.32 -37.08 4.24
CA ALA A 47 -3.25 -35.96 4.16
C ALA A 47 -2.68 -34.71 4.85
N HIS A 48 -2.02 -34.88 5.99
CA HIS A 48 -1.37 -33.77 6.71
C HIS A 48 -0.25 -33.12 5.88
N HIS A 49 0.63 -33.92 5.29
CA HIS A 49 1.73 -33.42 4.46
C HIS A 49 1.24 -32.84 3.12
N LEU A 50 0.18 -33.40 2.54
CA LEU A 50 -0.45 -32.80 1.35
C LEU A 50 -1.06 -31.42 1.65
N ALA A 51 -1.65 -31.24 2.84
CA ALA A 51 -2.17 -29.94 3.27
C ALA A 51 -1.08 -28.86 3.40
N MET A 52 0.20 -29.25 3.58
CA MET A 52 1.35 -28.34 3.58
C MET A 52 1.84 -27.98 2.16
N SER A 53 1.09 -28.34 1.11
CA SER A 53 1.31 -27.93 -0.30
C SER A 53 2.71 -28.25 -0.83
N PRO A 54 3.11 -29.51 -1.00
CA PRO A 54 4.42 -29.87 -1.55
C PRO A 54 4.64 -29.26 -2.93
N GLY A 55 5.88 -28.89 -3.23
CA GLY A 55 6.26 -28.39 -4.54
C GLY A 55 6.23 -29.46 -5.63
N VAL A 56 6.58 -30.72 -5.27
CA VAL A 56 6.56 -31.89 -6.15
C VAL A 56 6.16 -33.09 -5.32
N ILE A 57 5.34 -34.00 -5.90
CA ILE A 57 5.04 -35.31 -5.33
C ILE A 57 5.75 -36.35 -6.14
N VAL A 58 6.53 -37.22 -5.49
CA VAL A 58 7.14 -38.41 -6.07
C VAL A 58 6.47 -39.64 -5.49
N ILE A 59 5.80 -40.45 -6.29
CA ILE A 59 5.06 -41.62 -5.82
C ILE A 59 5.50 -42.87 -6.53
N ALA A 60 5.87 -43.90 -5.79
CA ALA A 60 6.03 -45.25 -6.33
C ALA A 60 4.65 -45.86 -6.61
N HIS A 61 4.50 -46.56 -7.74
CA HIS A 61 3.18 -47.10 -8.11
C HIS A 61 2.63 -48.11 -7.07
N GLU A 62 3.50 -48.74 -6.31
CA GLU A 62 3.12 -49.64 -5.22
C GLU A 62 2.50 -48.92 -4.02
N ALA A 63 2.72 -47.58 -3.90
CA ALA A 63 2.08 -46.76 -2.88
C ALA A 63 0.64 -46.35 -3.28
N LEU A 64 0.26 -46.53 -4.53
CA LEU A 64 -1.06 -46.15 -5.03
C LEU A 64 -2.15 -47.04 -4.46
N ASN A 65 -2.73 -46.65 -3.36
CA ASN A 65 -3.92 -47.25 -2.77
C ASN A 65 -5.11 -46.26 -2.86
N PRO A 66 -6.37 -46.72 -2.68
CA PRO A 66 -7.54 -45.85 -2.79
C PRO A 66 -7.50 -44.62 -1.88
N GLN A 67 -6.93 -44.73 -0.69
CA GLN A 67 -6.83 -43.61 0.28
C GLN A 67 -5.86 -42.53 -0.21
N ILE A 68 -4.67 -42.91 -0.65
CA ILE A 68 -3.66 -41.98 -1.19
C ILE A 68 -4.18 -41.31 -2.47
N VAL A 69 -4.84 -42.08 -3.34
CA VAL A 69 -5.45 -41.54 -4.57
C VAL A 69 -6.51 -40.48 -4.21
N ALA A 70 -7.37 -40.74 -3.22
CA ALA A 70 -8.38 -39.80 -2.77
C ALA A 70 -7.77 -38.54 -2.16
N SER A 71 -6.78 -38.67 -1.25
CA SER A 71 -6.11 -37.54 -0.63
C SER A 71 -5.42 -36.65 -1.66
N ILE A 72 -4.76 -37.20 -2.67
CA ILE A 72 -4.17 -36.45 -3.76
C ILE A 72 -5.26 -35.78 -4.61
N SER A 73 -6.39 -36.45 -4.87
CA SER A 73 -7.52 -35.86 -5.59
C SER A 73 -8.10 -34.62 -4.84
N GLU A 74 -8.19 -34.67 -3.53
CA GLU A 74 -8.63 -33.54 -2.71
C GLU A 74 -7.64 -32.37 -2.80
N LEU A 75 -6.33 -32.63 -2.72
CA LEU A 75 -5.31 -31.61 -2.94
C LEU A 75 -5.47 -30.96 -4.31
N LEU A 76 -5.59 -31.77 -5.37
CA LEU A 76 -5.70 -31.28 -6.75
C LEU A 76 -6.99 -30.47 -6.98
N ALA A 77 -8.10 -30.89 -6.40
CA ALA A 77 -9.37 -30.15 -6.46
C ALA A 77 -9.36 -28.82 -5.73
N GLY A 78 -8.55 -28.71 -4.67
CA GLY A 78 -8.38 -27.48 -3.91
C GLY A 78 -7.31 -26.53 -4.45
N GLN A 79 -6.58 -26.91 -5.51
CA GLN A 79 -5.54 -26.06 -6.08
C GLN A 79 -6.11 -24.85 -6.82
N PRO A 80 -5.49 -23.67 -6.67
CA PRO A 80 -5.79 -22.54 -7.55
C PRO A 80 -5.43 -22.84 -9.01
N ASP A 81 -6.15 -22.28 -9.96
CA ASP A 81 -5.97 -22.51 -11.43
C ASP A 81 -4.52 -22.25 -11.93
N TRP A 82 -3.75 -21.42 -11.23
CA TRP A 82 -2.36 -21.10 -11.58
C TRP A 82 -1.34 -22.10 -11.01
N SER A 83 -1.75 -22.99 -10.11
CA SER A 83 -0.90 -23.79 -9.24
C SER A 83 -1.07 -25.27 -9.54
N GLU A 84 -0.24 -25.81 -10.39
CA GLU A 84 -0.29 -27.23 -10.77
C GLU A 84 0.85 -28.00 -10.09
N VAL A 85 0.53 -28.86 -9.10
CA VAL A 85 1.53 -29.71 -8.44
C VAL A 85 1.91 -30.85 -9.36
N PRO A 86 3.17 -30.96 -9.79
CA PRO A 86 3.63 -32.06 -10.61
C PRO A 86 3.75 -33.34 -9.78
N ILE A 87 3.28 -34.44 -10.34
CA ILE A 87 3.33 -35.78 -9.71
C ILE A 87 4.20 -36.69 -10.56
N LEU A 88 5.34 -37.10 -10.01
CA LEU A 88 6.22 -38.09 -10.64
C LEU A 88 5.85 -39.48 -10.16
N VAL A 89 5.42 -40.32 -11.08
CA VAL A 89 5.05 -41.71 -10.81
C VAL A 89 6.18 -42.63 -11.23
N LEU A 90 6.75 -43.35 -10.25
CA LEU A 90 7.81 -44.33 -10.47
C LEU A 90 7.20 -45.70 -10.67
N LEU A 91 7.36 -46.27 -11.85
CA LEU A 91 6.79 -47.55 -12.26
C LEU A 91 7.84 -48.68 -12.21
N GLU A 92 7.46 -49.87 -11.77
CA GLU A 92 8.26 -51.07 -11.94
C GLU A 92 8.27 -51.49 -13.40
N ARG A 93 9.36 -52.09 -13.87
CA ARG A 93 9.53 -52.56 -15.26
C ARG A 93 8.47 -53.58 -15.70
N ALA A 94 7.96 -54.38 -14.75
CA ALA A 94 6.92 -55.35 -14.98
C ALA A 94 5.49 -54.79 -14.92
N ALA A 95 5.32 -53.53 -14.49
CA ALA A 95 4.01 -52.92 -14.34
C ALA A 95 3.39 -52.58 -15.71
N SER A 96 2.07 -52.72 -15.82
CA SER A 96 1.33 -52.30 -17.02
C SER A 96 1.19 -50.75 -17.05
N ILE A 97 2.18 -50.10 -17.63
CA ILE A 97 2.26 -48.62 -17.74
C ILE A 97 0.96 -48.04 -18.29
N ALA A 98 0.42 -48.58 -19.37
CA ALA A 98 -0.78 -48.09 -20.02
C ALA A 98 -2.01 -48.12 -19.08
N LYS A 99 -2.16 -49.18 -18.28
CA LYS A 99 -3.27 -49.34 -17.35
C LYS A 99 -3.17 -48.32 -16.19
N ILE A 100 -1.99 -48.20 -15.57
CA ILE A 100 -1.76 -47.27 -14.46
C ILE A 100 -1.95 -45.83 -14.94
N ARG A 101 -1.38 -45.51 -16.10
CA ARG A 101 -1.51 -44.17 -16.71
C ARG A 101 -2.98 -43.83 -16.94
N THR A 102 -3.75 -44.68 -17.61
CA THR A 102 -5.18 -44.40 -17.87
C THR A 102 -5.98 -44.28 -16.57
N GLN A 103 -5.66 -45.04 -15.55
CA GLN A 103 -6.32 -44.96 -14.25
C GLN A 103 -6.04 -43.62 -13.57
N LEU A 104 -4.77 -43.17 -13.53
CA LEU A 104 -4.37 -41.92 -12.90
C LEU A 104 -4.82 -40.68 -13.69
N GLU A 105 -4.78 -40.72 -15.03
CA GLU A 105 -5.30 -39.62 -15.87
C GLU A 105 -6.83 -39.45 -15.70
N ARG A 106 -7.55 -40.49 -15.35
CA ARG A 106 -8.99 -40.42 -15.01
C ARG A 106 -9.22 -39.89 -13.60
N ALA A 107 -8.42 -40.30 -12.62
CA ALA A 107 -8.56 -39.92 -11.23
C ALA A 107 -8.10 -38.43 -11.02
N TRP A 108 -7.08 -38.01 -11.74
CA TRP A 108 -6.41 -36.73 -11.62
C TRP A 108 -6.40 -35.97 -12.96
N SER A 109 -7.59 -35.81 -13.55
CA SER A 109 -7.73 -35.18 -14.86
C SER A 109 -7.25 -33.70 -14.80
N GLY A 110 -6.43 -33.30 -15.76
CA GLY A 110 -5.84 -31.98 -15.81
C GLY A 110 -4.58 -31.78 -14.96
N SER A 111 -4.10 -32.85 -14.27
CA SER A 111 -2.88 -32.76 -13.47
C SER A 111 -1.64 -33.12 -14.28
N ARG A 112 -0.52 -32.52 -13.93
CA ARG A 112 0.78 -32.79 -14.56
C ARG A 112 1.40 -34.06 -14.02
N LEU A 113 1.17 -35.18 -14.77
CA LEU A 113 1.68 -36.50 -14.45
C LEU A 113 2.94 -36.79 -15.27
N LEU A 114 4.00 -37.23 -14.60
CA LEU A 114 5.27 -37.64 -15.19
C LEU A 114 5.54 -39.10 -14.82
N PHE A 115 5.81 -39.93 -15.80
CA PHE A 115 6.01 -41.36 -15.58
C PHE A 115 7.46 -41.73 -15.87
N HIS A 116 8.10 -42.36 -14.90
CA HIS A 116 9.45 -42.92 -15.01
C HIS A 116 9.48 -44.39 -14.66
N THR A 117 10.22 -45.17 -15.43
CA THR A 117 10.36 -46.64 -15.19
C THR A 117 11.63 -46.94 -14.42
N ARG A 118 11.53 -47.72 -13.37
CA ARG A 118 12.71 -48.17 -12.60
C ARG A 118 13.40 -49.39 -13.29
N PRO A 119 14.73 -49.47 -13.24
CA PRO A 119 15.67 -48.56 -12.60
C PRO A 119 15.82 -47.24 -13.39
N ILE A 120 15.76 -46.09 -12.67
CA ILE A 120 15.99 -44.77 -13.23
C ILE A 120 17.41 -44.30 -12.85
N ALA A 121 18.10 -43.62 -13.76
CA ALA A 121 19.40 -43.01 -13.45
C ALA A 121 19.25 -41.88 -12.41
N GLN A 122 20.16 -41.80 -11.45
CA GLN A 122 20.15 -40.77 -10.41
C GLN A 122 20.00 -39.38 -10.98
N LEU A 123 20.80 -39.04 -11.97
CA LEU A 123 20.83 -37.74 -12.63
C LEU A 123 19.48 -37.43 -13.29
N GLU A 124 18.85 -38.41 -13.91
CA GLU A 124 17.55 -38.25 -14.56
C GLU A 124 16.45 -37.95 -13.54
N LEU A 125 16.40 -38.66 -12.42
CA LEU A 125 15.43 -38.45 -11.36
C LEU A 125 15.60 -37.05 -10.72
N VAL A 126 16.84 -36.69 -10.37
CA VAL A 126 17.16 -35.40 -9.79
C VAL A 126 16.79 -34.26 -10.73
N ASN A 127 17.21 -34.33 -11.98
CA ASN A 127 16.89 -33.29 -12.97
C ASN A 127 15.38 -33.16 -13.20
N SER A 128 14.65 -34.30 -13.24
CA SER A 128 13.20 -34.25 -13.38
C SER A 128 12.53 -33.55 -12.19
N ILE A 129 12.93 -33.88 -10.97
CA ILE A 129 12.39 -33.26 -9.75
C ILE A 129 12.75 -31.77 -9.68
N GLN A 130 14.02 -31.42 -9.84
CA GLN A 130 14.49 -30.05 -9.75
C GLN A 130 13.88 -29.15 -10.82
N SER A 131 13.76 -29.64 -12.07
CA SER A 131 13.12 -28.88 -13.15
C SER A 131 11.65 -28.59 -12.85
N ASN A 132 10.93 -29.56 -12.29
CA ASN A 132 9.53 -29.38 -11.94
C ASN A 132 9.35 -28.47 -10.73
N LEU A 133 10.21 -28.60 -9.72
CA LEU A 133 10.24 -27.70 -8.57
C LEU A 133 10.52 -26.26 -9.01
N LEU A 134 11.50 -26.05 -9.87
CA LEU A 134 11.82 -24.72 -10.40
C LEU A 134 10.66 -24.09 -11.19
N VAL A 135 9.95 -24.89 -12.00
CA VAL A 135 8.75 -24.41 -12.72
C VAL A 135 7.70 -23.95 -11.73
N ARG A 136 7.48 -24.71 -10.67
CA ARG A 136 6.52 -24.41 -9.62
C ARG A 136 6.85 -23.12 -8.89
N LEU A 137 8.10 -22.95 -8.49
CA LEU A 137 8.60 -21.72 -7.86
C LEU A 137 8.41 -20.48 -8.77
N ARG A 138 8.73 -20.62 -10.05
CA ARG A 138 8.53 -19.54 -11.02
C ARG A 138 7.05 -19.17 -11.19
N GLN A 139 6.16 -20.16 -11.25
CA GLN A 139 4.72 -19.89 -11.31
C GLN A 139 4.24 -19.08 -10.12
N ARG A 140 4.70 -19.41 -8.90
CA ARG A 140 4.40 -18.66 -7.68
C ARG A 140 4.95 -17.24 -7.76
N GLN A 141 6.22 -17.06 -8.10
CA GLN A 141 6.84 -15.73 -8.23
C GLN A 141 6.08 -14.83 -9.20
N VAL A 142 5.68 -15.37 -10.36
CA VAL A 142 4.88 -14.62 -11.34
C VAL A 142 3.51 -14.26 -10.77
N ARG A 143 2.86 -15.19 -10.05
CA ARG A 143 1.57 -14.92 -9.43
C ARG A 143 1.65 -13.84 -8.37
N ASP A 144 2.63 -13.94 -7.46
CA ASP A 144 2.86 -12.96 -6.41
C ASP A 144 3.20 -11.57 -6.98
N ALA A 145 3.91 -11.53 -8.11
CA ALA A 145 4.19 -10.29 -8.83
C ALA A 145 2.91 -9.68 -9.43
N ILE A 146 2.03 -10.50 -10.03
CA ILE A 146 0.74 -10.04 -10.60
C ILE A 146 -0.19 -9.53 -9.49
N ASP A 147 -0.24 -10.20 -8.34
CA ASP A 147 -1.11 -9.78 -7.25
C ASP A 147 -0.61 -8.46 -6.63
N ARG A 148 0.71 -8.32 -6.44
CA ARG A 148 1.31 -7.03 -6.02
C ARG A 148 1.04 -5.90 -7.02
N GLU A 149 1.17 -6.18 -8.33
CA GLU A 149 0.85 -5.18 -9.35
C GLU A 149 -0.62 -4.75 -9.27
N ARG A 150 -1.54 -5.70 -9.06
CA ARG A 150 -2.98 -5.39 -8.90
C ARG A 150 -3.25 -4.52 -7.68
N GLU A 151 -2.64 -4.82 -6.55
CA GLU A 151 -2.76 -4.02 -5.32
C GLU A 151 -2.26 -2.59 -5.54
N LEU A 152 -1.06 -2.44 -6.10
CA LEU A 152 -0.49 -1.13 -6.43
C LEU A 152 -1.37 -0.35 -7.42
N ARG A 153 -1.94 -1.03 -8.41
CA ARG A 153 -2.84 -0.41 -9.38
C ARG A 153 -4.15 0.07 -8.75
N LEU A 154 -4.71 -0.69 -7.82
CA LEU A 154 -5.90 -0.27 -7.07
C LEU A 154 -5.61 0.95 -6.20
N GLU A 155 -4.48 0.94 -5.50
CA GLU A 155 -4.05 2.08 -4.69
C GLU A 155 -3.82 3.33 -5.55
N LEU A 156 -3.11 3.20 -6.68
CA LEU A 156 -2.90 4.30 -7.62
C LEU A 156 -4.23 4.88 -8.13
N ASN A 157 -5.18 4.03 -8.52
CA ASN A 157 -6.50 4.47 -8.96
C ASN A 157 -7.26 5.22 -7.86
N HIS A 158 -7.15 4.78 -6.61
CA HIS A 158 -7.73 5.46 -5.47
C HIS A 158 -7.10 6.84 -5.26
N ARG A 159 -5.76 6.92 -5.35
CA ARG A 159 -5.01 8.19 -5.25
C ARG A 159 -5.40 9.18 -6.37
N ILE A 160 -5.51 8.71 -7.61
CA ILE A 160 -5.95 9.55 -8.75
C ILE A 160 -7.36 10.10 -8.50
N LYS A 161 -8.30 9.27 -8.04
CA LYS A 161 -9.65 9.71 -7.70
C LYS A 161 -9.66 10.80 -6.63
N ASN A 162 -8.83 10.68 -5.60
CA ASN A 162 -8.72 11.68 -4.53
C ASN A 162 -8.18 13.03 -5.08
N ILE A 163 -7.15 12.98 -5.93
CA ILE A 163 -6.61 14.19 -6.57
C ILE A 163 -7.68 14.88 -7.43
N LEU A 164 -8.39 14.12 -8.26
CA LEU A 164 -9.45 14.64 -9.12
C LEU A 164 -10.62 15.22 -8.29
N ALA A 165 -10.96 14.61 -7.18
CA ALA A 165 -11.95 15.15 -6.25
C ALA A 165 -11.50 16.47 -5.63
N SER A 166 -10.22 16.58 -5.23
CA SER A 166 -9.63 17.81 -4.72
C SER A 166 -9.64 18.91 -5.77
N VAL A 167 -9.22 18.63 -7.00
CA VAL A 167 -9.26 19.58 -8.13
C VAL A 167 -10.68 20.05 -8.40
N SER A 168 -11.66 19.13 -8.42
CA SER A 168 -13.08 19.46 -8.62
C SER A 168 -13.62 20.35 -7.50
N SER A 169 -13.26 20.08 -6.26
CA SER A 169 -13.62 20.89 -5.09
C SER A 169 -13.04 22.30 -5.18
N ILE A 170 -11.74 22.41 -5.51
CA ILE A 170 -11.05 23.69 -5.71
C ILE A 170 -11.72 24.49 -6.84
N PHE A 171 -12.05 23.85 -7.95
CA PHE A 171 -12.75 24.52 -9.06
C PHE A 171 -14.11 25.06 -8.63
N GLN A 172 -14.95 24.23 -7.99
CA GLN A 172 -16.28 24.65 -7.51
C GLN A 172 -16.20 25.79 -6.49
N MET A 173 -15.23 25.73 -5.58
CA MET A 173 -15.00 26.78 -4.59
C MET A 173 -14.60 28.08 -5.28
N THR A 174 -13.69 28.03 -6.24
CA THR A 174 -13.22 29.21 -7.00
C THR A 174 -14.35 29.81 -7.84
N GLN A 175 -15.12 28.97 -8.55
CA GLN A 175 -16.24 29.39 -9.36
C GLN A 175 -17.32 30.16 -8.56
N ARG A 176 -17.61 29.71 -7.32
CA ARG A 176 -18.60 30.38 -6.45
C ARG A 176 -18.15 31.74 -5.96
N GLY A 177 -16.83 31.96 -5.86
CA GLY A 177 -16.23 33.20 -5.37
C GLY A 177 -15.91 34.22 -6.46
N ALA A 178 -15.74 33.75 -7.68
CA ALA A 178 -15.28 34.59 -8.80
C ALA A 178 -16.41 35.48 -9.36
N THR A 179 -16.08 36.75 -9.60
CA THR A 179 -16.98 37.72 -10.25
C THR A 179 -16.59 37.97 -11.71
N THR A 180 -15.36 37.62 -12.09
CA THR A 180 -14.83 37.76 -13.44
C THR A 180 -14.14 36.46 -13.89
N LEU A 181 -14.03 36.25 -15.19
CA LEU A 181 -13.33 35.09 -15.76
C LEU A 181 -11.81 35.12 -15.45
N GLU A 182 -11.23 36.30 -15.49
CA GLU A 182 -9.80 36.51 -15.17
C GLU A 182 -9.52 36.19 -13.68
N GLY A 183 -10.39 36.65 -12.78
CA GLY A 183 -10.33 36.35 -11.36
C GLY A 183 -10.45 34.84 -11.09
N LEU A 184 -11.44 34.17 -11.75
CA LEU A 184 -11.58 32.72 -11.69
C LEU A 184 -10.30 32.00 -12.10
N SER A 185 -9.75 32.36 -13.26
CA SER A 185 -8.55 31.72 -13.81
C SER A 185 -7.32 31.91 -12.92
N SER A 186 -7.09 33.12 -12.44
CA SER A 186 -5.95 33.44 -11.57
C SER A 186 -6.04 32.72 -10.24
N GLU A 187 -7.20 32.76 -9.57
CA GLU A 187 -7.39 32.09 -8.26
C GLU A 187 -7.34 30.58 -8.39
N PHE A 188 -7.96 30.02 -9.42
CA PHE A 188 -7.91 28.57 -9.66
C PHE A 188 -6.47 28.10 -9.89
N LYS A 189 -5.71 28.83 -10.74
CA LYS A 189 -4.30 28.52 -11.00
C LYS A 189 -3.45 28.55 -9.72
N GLY A 190 -3.63 29.54 -8.86
CA GLY A 190 -2.89 29.66 -7.60
C GLY A 190 -3.16 28.49 -6.64
N ARG A 191 -4.45 28.10 -6.50
CA ARG A 191 -4.84 26.94 -5.67
C ARG A 191 -4.35 25.61 -6.23
N LEU A 192 -4.40 25.46 -7.55
CA LEU A 192 -3.90 24.26 -8.22
C LEU A 192 -2.37 24.14 -8.07
N GLN A 193 -1.65 25.26 -8.13
CA GLN A 193 -0.20 25.29 -7.89
C GLN A 193 0.11 24.86 -6.45
N ALA A 194 -0.56 25.43 -5.45
CA ALA A 194 -0.38 25.04 -4.05
C ALA A 194 -0.64 23.54 -3.83
N LEU A 195 -1.69 22.97 -4.45
CA LEU A 195 -1.96 21.55 -4.43
C LEU A 195 -0.81 20.73 -5.05
N SER A 196 -0.30 21.18 -6.22
CA SER A 196 0.79 20.50 -6.94
C SER A 196 2.09 20.49 -6.12
N ASP A 197 2.43 21.62 -5.50
CA ASP A 197 3.66 21.78 -4.71
C ASP A 197 3.67 20.82 -3.51
N VAL A 198 2.53 20.71 -2.80
CA VAL A 198 2.37 19.78 -1.68
C VAL A 198 2.45 18.32 -2.15
N HIS A 199 1.77 17.98 -3.25
CA HIS A 199 1.86 16.62 -3.79
C HIS A 199 3.28 16.24 -4.20
N SER A 200 4.05 17.18 -4.75
CA SER A 200 5.46 16.96 -5.08
C SER A 200 6.30 16.73 -3.82
N ALA A 201 6.11 17.55 -2.77
CA ALA A 201 6.83 17.38 -1.50
C ALA A 201 6.52 16.05 -0.81
N VAL A 202 5.25 15.63 -0.80
CA VAL A 202 4.83 14.33 -0.26
C VAL A 202 5.44 13.18 -1.07
N PHE A 203 5.52 13.32 -2.39
CA PHE A 203 6.13 12.31 -3.26
C PHE A 203 7.65 12.20 -3.01
N GLU A 204 8.36 13.32 -2.87
CA GLU A 204 9.80 13.37 -2.57
C GLU A 204 10.11 12.79 -1.18
N ALA A 205 9.20 12.95 -0.21
CA ALA A 205 9.30 12.35 1.13
C ALA A 205 9.01 10.84 1.18
N GLY A 206 8.84 10.17 0.03
CA GLY A 206 8.56 8.72 -0.03
C GLY A 206 7.07 8.37 -0.03
N GLY A 207 6.19 9.34 -0.05
CA GLY A 207 4.75 9.17 -0.35
C GLY A 207 3.84 8.87 0.83
N GLU A 208 4.32 8.82 2.07
CA GLU A 208 3.51 8.56 3.26
C GLU A 208 3.29 9.81 4.10
N ASP A 209 4.28 10.25 4.84
CA ASP A 209 4.20 11.41 5.73
C ASP A 209 5.17 12.50 5.29
N VAL A 210 4.80 13.75 5.55
CA VAL A 210 5.63 14.93 5.29
C VAL A 210 5.66 15.79 6.55
N PHE A 211 6.78 16.49 6.79
CA PHE A 211 6.86 17.41 7.90
C PHE A 211 5.98 18.64 7.66
N LEU A 212 5.20 19.02 8.69
CA LEU A 212 4.35 20.20 8.62
C LEU A 212 5.15 21.49 8.33
N SER A 213 6.35 21.61 8.88
CA SER A 213 7.29 22.69 8.58
C SER A 213 7.53 22.83 7.08
N SER A 214 7.81 21.74 6.38
CA SER A 214 8.03 21.73 4.93
C SER A 214 6.80 22.19 4.14
N VAL A 215 5.61 21.72 4.55
CA VAL A 215 4.33 22.11 3.92
C VAL A 215 4.09 23.60 4.07
N VAL A 216 4.29 24.15 5.28
CA VAL A 216 4.12 25.58 5.57
C VAL A 216 5.15 26.40 4.80
N GLU A 217 6.42 26.04 4.83
CA GLU A 217 7.50 26.73 4.11
C GLU A 217 7.27 26.80 2.61
N LEU A 218 6.88 25.68 1.98
CA LEU A 218 6.54 25.63 0.56
C LEU A 218 5.38 26.59 0.21
N THR A 219 4.35 26.61 1.06
CA THR A 219 3.18 27.48 0.84
C THR A 219 3.52 28.96 1.01
N VAL A 220 4.42 29.30 1.93
CA VAL A 220 4.84 30.67 2.25
C VAL A 220 5.91 31.21 1.30
N ALA A 221 6.76 30.34 0.74
CA ALA A 221 7.92 30.71 -0.08
C ALA A 221 7.63 31.74 -1.19
N PRO A 222 6.52 31.66 -1.96
CA PRO A 222 6.22 32.64 -3.00
C PRO A 222 5.99 34.07 -2.48
N TYR A 223 5.64 34.21 -1.19
CA TYR A 223 5.27 35.47 -0.56
C TYR A 223 6.39 36.07 0.30
N ASN A 224 7.38 35.26 0.69
CA ASN A 224 8.57 35.69 1.42
C ASN A 224 9.74 35.88 0.45
N THR A 225 10.08 37.15 0.12
CA THR A 225 11.25 37.45 -0.69
C THR A 225 12.52 37.55 0.17
N ARG A 226 13.71 37.39 -0.46
CA ARG A 226 15.01 37.52 0.25
C ARG A 226 15.17 38.86 1.01
N THR A 227 14.49 39.91 0.57
CA THR A 227 14.60 41.26 1.12
C THR A 227 13.48 41.63 2.10
N LYS A 228 12.34 40.91 2.08
CA LYS A 228 11.20 41.18 2.97
C LYS A 228 10.59 39.84 3.42
N ARG A 229 11.00 39.40 4.61
CA ARG A 229 10.33 38.27 5.31
C ARG A 229 9.25 38.89 6.20
N ARG A 230 8.00 38.80 5.77
CA ARG A 230 6.84 39.31 6.52
C ARG A 230 5.94 38.22 7.05
N ILE A 231 6.22 36.98 6.67
CA ILE A 231 5.52 35.80 7.21
C ILE A 231 6.52 35.03 8.05
N ASN A 232 6.30 35.01 9.36
CA ASN A 232 7.10 34.27 10.33
C ASN A 232 6.46 32.92 10.57
N VAL A 233 7.28 31.88 10.60
CA VAL A 233 6.82 30.50 10.76
C VAL A 233 7.54 29.88 11.94
N ARG A 234 6.80 29.28 12.89
CA ARG A 234 7.35 28.62 14.08
C ARG A 234 6.50 27.43 14.50
N GLY A 235 7.16 26.34 14.88
CA GLY A 235 6.51 25.18 15.47
C GLY A 235 7.45 23.97 15.54
N PRO A 236 7.09 22.95 16.31
CA PRO A 236 7.84 21.72 16.38
C PRO A 236 7.77 20.93 15.05
N GLU A 237 8.73 20.05 14.86
CA GLU A 237 8.72 19.14 13.72
C GLU A 237 7.69 18.03 13.96
N ILE A 238 6.63 18.01 13.16
CA ILE A 238 5.54 17.02 13.22
C ILE A 238 5.34 16.40 11.84
N ALA A 239 5.27 15.07 11.80
CA ALA A 239 4.88 14.34 10.61
C ALA A 239 3.35 14.40 10.43
N VAL A 240 2.89 14.76 9.24
CA VAL A 240 1.47 14.82 8.89
C VAL A 240 1.19 13.99 7.65
N GLY A 241 0.05 13.33 7.65
CA GLY A 241 -0.39 12.56 6.50
C GLY A 241 -0.73 13.46 5.30
N ARG A 242 -0.72 12.88 4.13
CA ARG A 242 -0.94 13.56 2.84
C ARG A 242 -2.20 14.41 2.80
N ASP A 243 -3.32 13.89 3.30
CA ASP A 243 -4.60 14.59 3.25
C ASP A 243 -4.61 15.80 4.19
N ALA A 244 -3.97 15.67 5.36
CA ALA A 244 -3.76 16.76 6.30
C ALA A 244 -2.84 17.83 5.71
N ALA A 245 -1.71 17.44 5.11
CA ALA A 245 -0.77 18.32 4.43
C ALA A 245 -1.47 19.13 3.33
N THR A 246 -2.24 18.48 2.47
CA THR A 246 -3.01 19.13 1.40
C THR A 246 -4.04 20.12 1.95
N THR A 247 -4.77 19.71 2.99
CA THR A 247 -5.79 20.57 3.62
C THR A 247 -5.18 21.79 4.24
N ILE A 248 -4.09 21.65 5.01
CA ILE A 248 -3.38 22.75 5.65
C ILE A 248 -2.81 23.72 4.60
N ALA A 249 -2.15 23.21 3.56
CA ALA A 249 -1.58 24.06 2.51
C ALA A 249 -2.64 24.89 1.79
N LEU A 250 -3.78 24.28 1.43
CA LEU A 250 -4.87 25.03 0.82
C LEU A 250 -5.46 26.08 1.77
N CYS A 251 -5.61 25.76 3.05
CA CYS A 251 -6.08 26.73 4.06
C CYS A 251 -5.09 27.89 4.23
N LEU A 252 -3.79 27.59 4.31
CA LEU A 252 -2.75 28.60 4.38
C LEU A 252 -2.72 29.48 3.12
N HIS A 253 -2.84 28.88 1.95
CA HIS A 253 -2.92 29.61 0.68
C HIS A 253 -4.10 30.60 0.67
N GLU A 254 -5.27 30.20 1.16
CA GLU A 254 -6.43 31.08 1.29
C GLU A 254 -6.18 32.21 2.29
N LEU A 255 -5.60 31.91 3.45
CA LEU A 255 -5.26 32.90 4.46
C LEU A 255 -4.21 33.90 3.93
N ILE A 256 -3.15 33.43 3.28
CA ILE A 256 -2.11 34.30 2.68
C ILE A 256 -2.70 35.20 1.60
N THR A 257 -3.52 34.65 0.69
CA THR A 257 -4.13 35.42 -0.39
C THR A 257 -5.09 36.46 0.15
N ASN A 258 -5.82 36.17 1.24
CA ASN A 258 -6.65 37.17 1.94
C ASN A 258 -5.78 38.24 2.60
N ALA A 259 -4.70 37.89 3.27
CA ALA A 259 -3.76 38.84 3.87
C ALA A 259 -3.12 39.77 2.82
N VAL A 260 -2.81 39.26 1.62
CA VAL A 260 -2.28 40.05 0.49
C VAL A 260 -3.35 40.97 -0.10
N LYS A 261 -4.59 40.54 -0.22
CA LYS A 261 -5.67 41.30 -0.85
C LYS A 261 -6.28 42.33 0.09
N TYR A 262 -6.46 41.99 1.36
CA TYR A 262 -7.31 42.72 2.30
C TYR A 262 -6.67 42.95 3.69
N GLY A 263 -5.67 42.12 4.06
CA GLY A 263 -5.10 42.06 5.39
C GLY A 263 -3.69 42.65 5.49
N ALA A 264 -2.91 42.14 6.45
CA ALA A 264 -1.61 42.68 6.84
C ALA A 264 -0.57 42.72 5.71
N LEU A 265 -0.65 41.83 4.72
CA LEU A 265 0.29 41.82 3.59
C LEU A 265 -0.09 42.80 2.47
N SER A 266 -1.24 43.47 2.53
CA SER A 266 -1.70 44.44 1.52
C SER A 266 -0.94 45.77 1.55
N ASN A 267 -0.35 46.13 2.69
CA ASN A 267 0.51 47.30 2.85
C ASN A 267 2.00 46.89 2.89
N GLY A 268 2.90 47.89 3.12
CA GLY A 268 4.36 47.64 3.16
C GLY A 268 4.93 47.21 4.50
N GLU A 269 4.17 47.31 5.59
CA GLU A 269 4.63 47.19 6.99
C GLU A 269 4.08 45.99 7.73
N GLY A 270 2.87 45.53 7.39
CA GLY A 270 2.20 44.44 8.08
C GLY A 270 2.91 43.09 7.97
N SER A 271 2.67 42.26 8.96
CA SER A 271 3.28 40.93 9.11
C SER A 271 2.25 39.88 9.48
N VAL A 272 2.63 38.63 9.29
CA VAL A 272 1.84 37.43 9.63
C VAL A 272 2.70 36.49 10.46
N ASP A 273 2.16 35.99 11.56
CA ASP A 273 2.74 34.92 12.35
C ASP A 273 1.92 33.63 12.16
N ILE A 274 2.59 32.56 11.77
CA ILE A 274 2.05 31.21 11.68
C ILE A 274 2.75 30.36 12.73
N VAL A 275 2.01 29.93 13.74
CA VAL A 275 2.55 29.18 14.87
C VAL A 275 1.75 27.90 15.04
N TRP A 276 2.42 26.78 15.20
CA TRP A 276 1.77 25.54 15.62
C TRP A 276 2.53 24.95 16.78
N ASP A 277 1.81 24.18 17.59
CA ASP A 277 2.38 23.51 18.77
C ASP A 277 1.68 22.17 19.02
N VAL A 278 2.31 21.34 19.83
CA VAL A 278 1.75 20.08 20.32
C VAL A 278 1.84 20.05 21.83
N CYS A 279 0.70 20.07 22.49
CA CYS A 279 0.64 19.88 23.94
C CYS A 279 0.72 18.38 24.24
N GLU A 280 1.78 17.96 24.92
CA GLU A 280 2.00 16.57 25.34
C GLU A 280 1.11 16.26 26.55
N THR A 281 -0.05 15.68 26.28
CA THR A 281 -1.00 15.12 27.25
C THR A 281 -1.22 13.64 26.93
N ASP A 282 -2.02 12.93 27.71
CA ASP A 282 -2.40 11.54 27.41
C ASP A 282 -2.98 11.38 26.01
N GLU A 283 -3.68 12.38 25.51
CA GLU A 283 -4.04 12.56 24.10
C GLU A 283 -3.38 13.84 23.59
N PRO A 284 -2.26 13.77 22.81
CA PRO A 284 -1.58 14.95 22.30
C PRO A 284 -2.51 15.83 21.46
N VAL A 285 -2.52 17.13 21.79
CA VAL A 285 -3.36 18.13 21.13
C VAL A 285 -2.48 19.02 20.26
N PHE A 286 -2.79 19.05 18.99
CA PHE A 286 -2.23 19.98 18.01
C PHE A 286 -2.97 21.30 18.04
N THR A 287 -2.24 22.41 17.91
CA THR A 287 -2.78 23.75 17.72
C THR A 287 -2.14 24.40 16.51
N LEU A 288 -2.90 25.23 15.80
CA LEU A 288 -2.42 26.08 14.70
C LEU A 288 -3.01 27.48 14.85
N ASP A 289 -2.13 28.45 14.93
CA ASP A 289 -2.43 29.85 15.07
C ASP A 289 -1.96 30.65 13.86
N TRP A 290 -2.84 31.46 13.33
CA TRP A 290 -2.58 32.50 12.34
C TRP A 290 -2.90 33.82 12.93
N ALA A 291 -1.94 34.79 12.93
CA ALA A 291 -2.14 36.12 13.43
C ALA A 291 -1.57 37.17 12.46
N GLU A 292 -2.38 38.14 12.11
CA GLU A 292 -1.99 39.30 11.32
C GLU A 292 -1.74 40.52 12.24
N SER A 293 -0.72 41.30 11.93
CA SER A 293 -0.34 42.50 12.69
C SER A 293 0.11 43.62 11.75
N ASP A 294 -0.01 44.88 12.20
CA ASP A 294 0.45 46.09 11.51
C ASP A 294 -0.12 46.28 10.09
N GLY A 295 -1.27 45.63 9.84
CA GLY A 295 -2.04 45.77 8.61
C GLY A 295 -3.01 46.95 8.63
N PRO A 296 -3.83 47.13 7.58
CA PRO A 296 -4.96 48.03 7.62
C PRO A 296 -5.97 47.60 8.70
N GLU A 297 -6.72 48.57 9.22
CA GLU A 297 -7.76 48.29 10.22
C GLU A 297 -8.77 47.28 9.69
N VAL A 298 -8.92 46.20 10.43
CA VAL A 298 -9.79 45.08 10.04
C VAL A 298 -11.21 45.30 10.59
N SER A 299 -12.18 45.23 9.70
CA SER A 299 -13.60 45.24 10.08
C SER A 299 -14.27 43.90 9.74
N VAL A 300 -15.28 43.53 10.51
CA VAL A 300 -16.07 42.35 10.22
C VAL A 300 -16.69 42.48 8.83
N PRO A 301 -16.38 41.60 7.88
CA PRO A 301 -16.90 41.72 6.53
C PRO A 301 -18.42 41.51 6.53
N SER A 302 -19.15 42.38 5.83
CA SER A 302 -20.62 42.29 5.67
C SER A 302 -21.03 40.99 4.97
N ARG A 303 -20.14 40.37 4.23
CA ARG A 303 -20.34 39.09 3.54
C ARG A 303 -19.08 38.23 3.68
N GLN A 304 -19.22 37.07 4.35
CA GLN A 304 -18.10 36.12 4.43
C GLN A 304 -17.77 35.58 3.04
N GLY A 305 -16.52 35.76 2.63
CA GLY A 305 -15.99 35.18 1.39
C GLY A 305 -15.95 33.64 1.42
N TYR A 306 -15.89 33.08 0.25
CA TYR A 306 -15.82 31.60 0.13
C TYR A 306 -14.53 31.02 0.71
N GLY A 307 -13.40 31.71 0.61
CA GLY A 307 -12.11 31.29 1.19
C GLY A 307 -12.18 31.11 2.71
N THR A 308 -12.74 32.08 3.44
CA THR A 308 -12.91 31.99 4.92
C THR A 308 -13.85 30.84 5.31
N ARG A 309 -14.92 30.59 4.53
CA ARG A 309 -15.80 29.44 4.74
C ARG A 309 -15.08 28.12 4.53
N TYR A 310 -14.24 28.05 3.49
CA TYR A 310 -13.43 26.88 3.22
C TYR A 310 -12.47 26.60 4.38
N VAL A 311 -11.68 27.61 4.81
CA VAL A 311 -10.77 27.49 5.95
C VAL A 311 -11.49 26.98 7.19
N ARG A 312 -12.65 27.55 7.52
CA ARG A 312 -13.45 27.12 8.67
C ARG A 312 -13.90 25.66 8.55
N SER A 313 -14.40 25.27 7.38
CA SER A 313 -14.90 23.91 7.15
C SER A 313 -13.77 22.88 7.10
N ALA A 314 -12.69 23.19 6.38
CA ALA A 314 -11.59 22.27 6.15
C ALA A 314 -10.76 22.02 7.41
N LEU A 315 -10.33 23.09 8.11
CA LEU A 315 -9.63 22.96 9.40
C LEU A 315 -10.55 22.34 10.47
N GLY A 316 -11.86 22.70 10.46
CA GLY A 316 -12.82 22.13 11.38
C GLY A 316 -12.98 20.62 11.19
N SER A 317 -13.05 20.17 9.95
CA SER A 317 -13.10 18.74 9.62
C SER A 317 -11.79 18.03 9.99
N LEU A 318 -10.64 18.64 9.69
CA LEU A 318 -9.33 18.09 9.98
C LEU A 318 -9.10 17.93 11.49
N CYS A 319 -9.27 19.02 12.25
CA CYS A 319 -8.99 19.02 13.70
C CYS A 319 -10.14 18.46 14.55
N GLY A 320 -11.35 18.36 13.99
CA GLY A 320 -12.55 17.92 14.74
C GLY A 320 -13.10 18.99 15.68
N SER A 321 -12.68 20.24 15.54
CA SER A 321 -13.16 21.40 16.31
C SER A 321 -13.43 22.57 15.37
N THR A 322 -14.33 23.48 15.75
CA THR A 322 -14.59 24.68 14.94
C THR A 322 -13.48 25.68 15.12
N PRO A 323 -12.80 26.16 14.03
CA PRO A 323 -11.80 27.21 14.14
C PRO A 323 -12.38 28.52 14.70
N GLU A 324 -11.65 29.12 15.62
CA GLU A 324 -11.94 30.44 16.15
C GLU A 324 -11.38 31.50 15.21
N ILE A 325 -12.26 32.25 14.55
CA ILE A 325 -11.89 33.29 13.60
C ILE A 325 -12.32 34.65 14.18
N SER A 326 -11.35 35.55 14.33
CA SER A 326 -11.55 36.91 14.88
C SER A 326 -11.12 37.97 13.90
N PHE A 327 -11.97 39.01 13.76
CA PHE A 327 -11.71 40.21 12.99
C PHE A 327 -11.58 41.39 13.99
N ALA A 328 -10.39 41.51 14.58
CA ALA A 328 -10.11 42.59 15.53
C ALA A 328 -9.45 43.80 14.81
N PRO A 329 -9.60 45.04 15.33
CA PRO A 329 -8.95 46.23 14.75
C PRO A 329 -7.44 46.05 14.58
N GLY A 330 -6.78 45.29 15.44
CA GLY A 330 -5.34 45.00 15.39
C GLY A 330 -4.92 43.89 14.42
N GLY A 331 -5.84 43.28 13.71
CA GLY A 331 -5.55 42.26 12.70
C GLY A 331 -6.49 41.03 12.73
N PHE A 332 -6.48 40.28 11.67
CA PHE A 332 -7.20 39.02 11.55
C PHE A 332 -6.48 37.89 12.31
N ARG A 333 -7.25 37.04 12.98
CA ARG A 333 -6.71 35.87 13.68
C ARG A 333 -7.56 34.63 13.38
N CYS A 334 -6.89 33.51 13.27
CA CYS A 334 -7.52 32.17 13.14
C CYS A 334 -6.79 31.19 14.03
N HIS A 335 -7.51 30.56 14.95
CA HIS A 335 -7.00 29.52 15.84
C HIS A 335 -7.79 28.24 15.63
N VAL A 336 -7.09 27.11 15.60
CA VAL A 336 -7.73 25.78 15.60
C VAL A 336 -6.92 24.83 16.46
N SER A 337 -7.61 23.94 17.16
CA SER A 337 -7.00 22.86 17.96
C SER A 337 -7.70 21.53 17.69
N GLY A 338 -6.97 20.43 17.89
CA GLY A 338 -7.56 19.09 17.77
C GLY A 338 -6.57 18.00 18.09
N PRO A 339 -7.03 16.74 18.23
CA PRO A 339 -6.15 15.61 18.51
C PRO A 339 -5.11 15.43 17.41
N LEU A 340 -3.82 15.33 17.79
CA LEU A 340 -2.70 15.16 16.84
C LEU A 340 -2.90 13.93 15.91
N ARG A 341 -3.50 12.85 16.43
CA ARG A 341 -3.81 11.64 15.66
C ARG A 341 -4.65 11.87 14.40
N ARG A 342 -5.36 13.00 14.29
CA ARG A 342 -6.14 13.31 13.09
C ARG A 342 -5.29 13.87 11.94
N LEU A 343 -4.08 14.30 12.23
CA LEU A 343 -3.12 14.82 11.25
C LEU A 343 -2.17 13.73 10.74
N ALA A 344 -1.92 12.71 11.54
CA ALA A 344 -1.05 11.60 11.18
C ALA A 344 -1.81 10.52 10.37
N THR A 345 -1.11 9.84 9.48
CA THR A 345 -1.57 8.58 8.85
C THR A 345 -1.20 7.44 9.80
N TRP A 346 -2.17 6.67 10.25
CA TRP A 346 -1.96 5.43 11.02
C TRP A 346 -2.12 4.21 10.11
#